data_f4eeaa98b23dd90d7707a36497af289a
#
_entry.id   f4eeaa98b23dd90d7707a36497af289a
#
_cell.length_a   1.000
_cell.length_b   1.000
_cell.length_c   1.000
_cell.angle_alpha   90.00
_cell.angle_beta   90.00
_cell.angle_gamma   90.00
#
_symmetry.space_group_name_H-M   'P 1'
#
loop_
_entity.id
_entity.type
_entity.pdbx_description
1 polymer ?
#
loop_
_entity_poly.entity_id
_entity_poly.type
_entity_poly.pdbx_seq_one_letter_code
_entity_poly.pdbx_strand_id
1 'polypeptide(L)' 'MKTTDKTEMLADLVWLNAVIATELIQITENTSAILRKTSPPESCIAEHHALRMAALAMAEKYRPGTALAQHLNGHQ' A
#
# COMPACT_ATOMS: atom_id res chain seq x y z
N MET A 1 -18.58 7.96 27.19
CA MET A 1 -17.70 7.48 26.13
C MET A 1 -17.73 8.43 24.95
N LYS A 2 -16.57 8.77 24.44
CA LYS A 2 -16.49 9.72 23.35
C LYS A 2 -16.88 9.06 22.03
N THR A 3 -17.79 9.70 21.28
CA THR A 3 -18.20 9.20 19.98
C THR A 3 -17.11 9.52 18.96
N THR A 4 -16.69 8.51 18.19
CA THR A 4 -15.71 8.71 17.12
C THR A 4 -16.34 9.49 15.97
N ASP A 5 -15.66 10.52 15.50
CA ASP A 5 -16.09 11.33 14.36
C ASP A 5 -16.06 10.47 13.08
N LYS A 6 -17.07 10.63 12.25
CA LYS A 6 -17.15 9.94 10.95
C LYS A 6 -15.95 10.24 10.06
N THR A 7 -15.48 11.48 10.07
CA THR A 7 -14.30 11.89 9.30
C THR A 7 -13.07 11.11 9.74
N GLU A 8 -12.89 10.95 11.04
CA GLU A 8 -11.79 10.17 11.60
C GLU A 8 -11.90 8.70 11.23
N MET A 9 -13.11 8.15 11.31
CA MET A 9 -13.37 6.77 10.91
C MET A 9 -13.04 6.54 9.44
N LEU A 10 -13.43 7.46 8.57
CA LEU A 10 -13.13 7.37 7.13
C LEU A 10 -11.63 7.47 6.86
N ALA A 11 -10.94 8.36 7.55
CA ALA A 11 -9.49 8.50 7.44
C ALA A 11 -8.78 7.20 7.85
N ASP A 12 -9.23 6.58 8.93
CA ASP A 12 -8.69 5.30 9.38
C ASP A 12 -8.91 4.20 8.34
N LEU A 13 -10.11 4.16 7.74
CA LEU A 13 -10.43 3.17 6.72
C LEU A 13 -9.55 3.36 5.47
N VAL A 14 -9.36 4.60 5.04
CA VAL A 14 -8.49 4.89 3.88
C VAL A 14 -7.08 4.42 4.17
N TRP A 15 -6.55 4.74 5.36
CA TRP A 15 -5.21 4.34 5.74
C TRP A 15 -5.05 2.82 5.81
N LEU A 16 -6.00 2.13 6.47
CA LEU A 16 -5.98 0.67 6.57
C LEU A 16 -6.06 0.01 5.20
N ASN A 17 -6.93 0.52 4.32
CA ASN A 17 -7.03 -0.01 2.97
C ASN A 17 -5.76 0.21 2.17
N ALA A 18 -5.08 1.34 2.36
CA ALA A 18 -3.80 1.60 1.71
C ALA A 18 -2.74 0.57 2.17
N VAL A 19 -2.68 0.27 3.47
CA VAL A 19 -1.77 -0.74 4.01
C VAL A 19 -2.08 -2.10 3.40
N ILE A 20 -3.35 -2.50 3.40
CA ILE A 20 -3.77 -3.79 2.85
C ILE A 20 -3.41 -3.88 1.37
N ALA A 21 -3.72 -2.84 0.60
CA ALA A 21 -3.46 -2.83 -0.84
C ALA A 21 -1.97 -2.95 -1.15
N THR A 22 -1.13 -2.20 -0.45
CA THR A 22 0.31 -2.21 -0.71
C THR A 22 0.95 -3.53 -0.29
N GLU A 23 0.52 -4.12 0.82
CA GLU A 23 1.00 -5.44 1.25
C GLU A 23 0.54 -6.53 0.29
N LEU A 24 -0.71 -6.44 -0.19
CA LEU A 24 -1.25 -7.41 -1.14
C LEU A 24 -0.50 -7.36 -2.47
N ILE A 25 -0.15 -6.17 -2.95
CA ILE A 25 0.65 -6.00 -4.16
C ILE A 25 1.99 -6.71 -3.99
N GLN A 26 2.66 -6.52 -2.85
CA GLN A 26 3.95 -7.14 -2.57
C GLN A 26 3.82 -8.67 -2.52
N ILE A 27 2.79 -9.18 -1.86
CA ILE A 27 2.53 -10.62 -1.78
C ILE A 27 2.29 -11.18 -3.18
N THR A 28 1.52 -10.49 -4.01
CA THR A 28 1.23 -10.89 -5.38
C THR A 28 2.52 -10.98 -6.21
N GLU A 29 3.39 -9.98 -6.10
CA GLU A 29 4.67 -9.97 -6.80
C GLU A 29 5.55 -11.13 -6.35
N ASN A 30 5.64 -11.35 -5.04
CA ASN A 30 6.46 -12.42 -4.49
C ASN A 30 5.96 -13.79 -4.94
N THR A 31 4.64 -13.99 -4.90
CA THR A 31 4.03 -15.25 -5.33
C THR A 31 4.28 -15.48 -6.81
N SER A 32 4.11 -14.46 -7.62
CA SER A 32 4.34 -14.53 -9.06
C SER A 32 5.80 -14.86 -9.37
N ALA A 33 6.73 -14.23 -8.66
CA ALA A 33 8.17 -14.51 -8.83
C ALA A 33 8.53 -15.95 -8.45
N ILE A 34 7.97 -16.45 -7.35
CA ILE A 34 8.19 -17.84 -6.90
C ILE A 34 7.64 -18.81 -7.94
N LEU A 35 6.43 -18.57 -8.42
CA LEU A 35 5.77 -19.44 -9.38
C LEU A 35 6.52 -19.49 -10.70
N ARG A 36 7.03 -18.37 -11.18
CA ARG A 36 7.75 -18.26 -12.45
C ARG A 36 9.23 -18.59 -12.32
N LYS A 37 9.74 -18.61 -11.10
CA LYS A 37 11.18 -18.78 -10.79
C LYS A 37 12.02 -17.67 -11.42
N THR A 38 11.43 -16.47 -11.57
CA THR A 38 12.09 -15.31 -12.16
C THR A 38 11.35 -14.03 -11.72
N SER A 39 11.96 -12.90 -11.97
CA SER A 39 11.33 -11.61 -11.66
C SER A 39 10.10 -11.40 -12.53
N PRO A 40 9.08 -10.68 -12.01
CA PRO A 40 7.93 -10.30 -12.83
C PRO A 40 8.35 -9.43 -14.01
N PRO A 41 7.55 -9.37 -15.10
CA PRO A 41 7.84 -8.47 -16.21
C PRO A 41 7.93 -7.02 -15.74
N GLU A 42 8.77 -6.23 -16.40
CA GLU A 42 8.96 -4.82 -16.05
C GLU A 42 7.66 -4.01 -16.10
N SER A 43 6.78 -4.32 -17.04
CA SER A 43 5.48 -3.66 -17.14
C SER A 43 4.63 -3.88 -15.91
N CYS A 44 4.64 -5.10 -15.35
CA CYS A 44 3.93 -5.41 -14.12
C CYS A 44 4.53 -4.67 -12.93
N ILE A 45 5.86 -4.62 -12.84
CA ILE A 45 6.56 -3.92 -11.77
C ILE A 45 6.21 -2.43 -11.81
N ALA A 46 6.22 -1.82 -12.99
CA ALA A 46 5.89 -0.42 -13.17
C ALA A 46 4.45 -0.11 -12.78
N GLU A 47 3.50 -0.96 -13.20
CA GLU A 47 2.09 -0.81 -12.85
C GLU A 47 1.88 -0.94 -11.34
N HIS A 48 2.50 -1.93 -10.71
CA HIS A 48 2.40 -2.13 -9.27
C HIS A 48 3.03 -0.97 -8.49
N HIS A 49 4.14 -0.44 -8.98
CA HIS A 49 4.76 0.74 -8.37
C HIS A 49 3.82 1.94 -8.42
N ALA A 50 3.17 2.18 -9.57
CA ALA A 50 2.21 3.26 -9.72
C ALA A 50 1.03 3.10 -8.76
N LEU A 51 0.53 1.87 -8.59
CA LEU A 51 -0.56 1.57 -7.64
C LEU A 51 -0.13 1.82 -6.19
N ARG A 52 1.10 1.41 -5.83
CA ARG A 52 1.64 1.70 -4.50
C ARG A 52 1.72 3.19 -4.23
N MET A 53 2.21 3.95 -5.20
CA MET A 53 2.35 5.40 -5.06
C MET A 53 0.99 6.07 -4.92
N ALA A 54 -0.01 5.60 -5.67
CA ALA A 54 -1.37 6.10 -5.56
C ALA A 54 -1.96 5.81 -4.17
N ALA A 55 -1.79 4.58 -3.68
CA ALA A 55 -2.28 4.20 -2.35
C ALA A 55 -1.59 5.02 -1.25
N LEU A 56 -0.28 5.20 -1.37
CA LEU A 56 0.49 6.00 -0.42
C LEU A 56 0.03 7.45 -0.42
N ALA A 57 -0.19 8.04 -1.59
CA ALA A 57 -0.67 9.41 -1.71
C ALA A 57 -2.02 9.59 -1.03
N MET A 58 -2.94 8.63 -1.19
CA MET A 58 -4.23 8.65 -0.51
C MET A 58 -4.07 8.57 1.00
N ALA A 59 -3.19 7.70 1.47
CA ALA A 59 -2.93 7.56 2.90
C ALA A 59 -2.35 8.84 3.50
N GLU A 60 -1.36 9.44 2.82
CA GLU A 60 -0.69 10.66 3.27
C GLU A 60 -1.67 11.85 3.33
N LYS A 61 -2.68 11.85 2.46
CA LYS A 61 -3.69 12.91 2.41
C LYS A 61 -4.49 13.00 3.71
N TYR A 62 -4.76 11.85 4.33
CA TYR A 62 -5.62 11.79 5.53
C TYR A 62 -4.85 11.51 6.80
N ARG A 63 -3.64 10.98 6.69
CA ARG A 63 -2.78 10.67 7.83
C ARG A 63 -1.32 10.91 7.45
N PRO A 64 -0.93 12.19 7.31
CA PRO A 64 0.44 12.52 6.88
C PRO A 64 1.47 12.15 7.96
N GLY A 65 2.67 11.86 7.50
CA GLY A 65 3.79 11.58 8.40
C GLY A 65 3.78 10.20 9.04
N THR A 66 2.99 9.27 8.52
CA THR A 66 2.96 7.90 9.04
C THR A 66 4.20 7.13 8.58
N ALA A 67 4.44 5.99 9.20
CA ALA A 67 5.57 5.12 8.87
C ALA A 67 5.33 4.28 7.61
N LEU A 68 4.19 4.43 6.93
CA LEU A 68 3.86 3.59 5.77
C LEU A 68 4.90 3.72 4.66
N ALA A 69 5.32 4.95 4.35
CA ALA A 69 6.33 5.17 3.30
C ALA A 69 7.63 4.44 3.62
N GLN A 70 8.11 4.52 4.86
CA GLN A 70 9.32 3.84 5.29
C GLN A 70 9.15 2.33 5.23
N HIS A 71 7.99 1.83 5.64
CA HIS A 71 7.68 0.42 5.59
C HIS A 71 7.72 -0.10 4.15
N LEU A 72 7.08 0.62 3.22
CA LEU A 72 7.07 0.24 1.80
C LEU A 72 8.47 0.26 1.21
N ASN A 73 9.27 1.26 1.56
CA ASN A 73 10.66 1.33 1.09
C ASN A 73 11.49 0.16 1.60
N GLY A 74 11.18 -0.36 2.77
CA GLY A 74 11.84 -1.53 3.34
C GLY A 74 11.55 -2.82 2.60
N HIS A 75 10.49 -2.87 1.79
CA HIS A 75 10.15 -4.04 0.97
C HIS A 75 10.87 -4.06 -0.38
N GLN A 76 11.58 -3.01 -0.70
CA GLN A 76 12.30 -2.90 -1.98
C GLN A 76 13.77 -3.36 -1.87
#